data_6963150a9a3de4701551f15c4406bd52
#
_entry.id   6963150a9a3de4701551f15c4406bd52
#
_cell.length_a   1.000
_cell.length_b   1.000
_cell.length_c   1.000
_cell.angle_alpha   90.00
_cell.angle_beta   90.00
_cell.angle_gamma   90.00
#
_symmetry.space_group_name_H-M   'P 1'
#
loop_
_entity.id
_entity.type
_entity.pdbx_description
1 polymer ?
#
loop_
_entity_poly.entity_id
_entity_poly.type
_entity_poly.pdbx_seq_one_letter_code
_entity_poly.pdbx_strand_id
1 'polypeptide(L)'
;TGMDEHGEKVALAAADHGLSPQAWCDSQVPFFKGLYEELNISYDDFIRTTDERHVKAVQYLWERMREAGFIYKGSYDGWYCIHEETFFTETQVEKADEEAGCKGAHLCPDCHRELERVSEESWFFKLSAFQDKLLELYAEHPDFIEPDFRANEVRSFVESGLQDISVSRTSFDWGVPVPFDESHVTYVW
;
A
#
# COMPACT_ATOMS: atom_id res chain seq x y z
N THR A 1 18.13 -1.32 3.93
CA THR A 1 17.10 -2.28 4.30
C THR A 1 16.21 -1.74 5.41
N GLY A 2 15.19 -2.48 5.87
CA GLY A 2 14.30 -2.00 6.91
C GLY A 2 13.11 -2.92 7.17
N MET A 3 12.14 -2.38 7.93
CA MET A 3 10.88 -3.05 8.23
C MET A 3 9.71 -2.14 7.87
N ASP A 4 8.70 -2.73 7.20
CA ASP A 4 7.38 -2.14 7.07
C ASP A 4 6.54 -2.57 8.28
N GLU A 5 6.08 -1.59 9.07
CA GLU A 5 5.54 -1.82 10.41
C GLU A 5 4.12 -1.31 10.60
N HIS A 6 3.54 -0.67 9.59
CA HIS A 6 2.21 -0.12 9.66
C HIS A 6 1.14 -1.08 9.10
N GLY A 7 -0.12 -0.67 9.18
CA GLY A 7 -1.27 -1.38 8.65
C GLY A 7 -2.10 -2.14 9.67
N GLU A 8 -3.29 -2.51 9.25
CA GLU A 8 -4.27 -3.18 10.09
C GLU A 8 -3.79 -4.57 10.55
N LYS A 9 -3.10 -5.31 9.68
CA LYS A 9 -2.57 -6.64 9.98
C LYS A 9 -1.61 -6.64 11.16
N VAL A 10 -0.73 -5.64 11.23
CA VAL A 10 0.21 -5.46 12.35
C VAL A 10 -0.54 -5.10 13.63
N ALA A 11 -1.53 -4.21 13.55
CA ALA A 11 -2.34 -3.84 14.70
C ALA A 11 -3.10 -5.04 15.27
N LEU A 12 -3.70 -5.88 14.44
CA LEU A 12 -4.39 -7.11 14.83
C LEU A 12 -3.41 -8.11 15.48
N ALA A 13 -2.24 -8.35 14.86
CA ALA A 13 -1.23 -9.25 15.42
C ALA A 13 -0.74 -8.77 16.79
N ALA A 14 -0.55 -7.48 16.98
CA ALA A 14 -0.20 -6.90 18.28
C ALA A 14 -1.29 -7.15 19.34
N ALA A 15 -2.55 -6.91 18.97
CA ALA A 15 -3.69 -7.13 19.85
C ALA A 15 -3.81 -8.61 20.30
N ASP A 16 -3.62 -9.55 19.39
CA ASP A 16 -3.62 -11.00 19.68
C ASP A 16 -2.55 -11.40 20.70
N HIS A 17 -1.44 -10.65 20.74
CA HIS A 17 -0.37 -10.86 21.72
C HIS A 17 -0.47 -9.96 22.96
N GLY A 18 -1.53 -9.16 23.09
CA GLY A 18 -1.73 -8.24 24.22
C GLY A 18 -0.73 -7.10 24.28
N LEU A 19 -0.17 -6.71 23.15
CA LEU A 19 0.83 -5.65 23.01
C LEU A 19 0.27 -4.44 22.25
N SER A 20 0.90 -3.28 22.44
CA SER A 20 0.69 -2.17 21.50
C SER A 20 1.36 -2.47 20.17
N PRO A 21 0.88 -1.91 19.03
CA PRO A 21 1.53 -2.10 17.73
C PRO A 21 3.02 -1.76 17.74
N GLN A 22 3.41 -0.66 18.40
CA GLN A 22 4.81 -0.29 18.55
C GLN A 22 5.62 -1.34 19.31
N ALA A 23 5.11 -1.83 20.47
CA ALA A 23 5.81 -2.84 21.25
C ALA A 23 5.92 -4.19 20.51
N TRP A 24 4.90 -4.53 19.72
CA TRP A 24 4.95 -5.70 18.83
C TRP A 24 6.05 -5.54 17.79
N CYS A 25 6.09 -4.43 17.05
CA CYS A 25 7.14 -4.16 16.07
C CYS A 25 8.53 -4.17 16.69
N ASP A 26 8.69 -3.53 17.87
CA ASP A 26 9.97 -3.52 18.59
C ASP A 26 10.45 -4.93 18.94
N SER A 27 9.53 -5.84 19.26
CA SER A 27 9.85 -7.23 19.56
C SER A 27 10.31 -8.03 18.32
N GLN A 28 9.92 -7.60 17.11
CA GLN A 28 10.27 -8.30 15.87
C GLN A 28 11.65 -7.88 15.31
N VAL A 29 12.10 -6.66 15.60
CA VAL A 29 13.38 -6.12 15.08
C VAL A 29 14.58 -7.05 15.30
N PRO A 30 14.79 -7.66 16.50
CA PRO A 30 15.91 -8.58 16.72
C PRO A 30 15.90 -9.80 15.80
N PHE A 31 14.71 -10.33 15.44
CA PHE A 31 14.60 -11.48 14.56
C PHE A 31 15.04 -11.13 13.14
N PHE A 32 14.62 -9.98 12.61
CA PHE A 32 15.05 -9.54 11.27
C PHE A 32 16.55 -9.27 11.23
N LYS A 33 17.10 -8.59 12.25
CA LYS A 33 18.54 -8.31 12.30
C LYS A 33 19.36 -9.59 12.47
N GLY A 34 18.89 -10.53 13.30
CA GLY A 34 19.52 -11.84 13.46
C GLY A 34 19.56 -12.64 12.17
N LEU A 35 18.47 -12.60 11.37
CA LEU A 35 18.44 -13.24 10.04
C LEU A 35 19.49 -12.66 9.10
N TYR A 36 19.70 -11.34 9.12
CA TYR A 36 20.75 -10.72 8.29
C TYR A 36 22.14 -11.13 8.71
N GLU A 37 22.39 -11.29 10.01
CA GLU A 37 23.66 -11.79 10.53
C GLU A 37 23.90 -13.25 10.08
N GLU A 38 22.90 -14.14 10.23
CA GLU A 38 22.99 -15.54 9.81
C GLU A 38 23.23 -15.70 8.31
N LEU A 39 22.61 -14.85 7.49
CA LEU A 39 22.75 -14.87 6.02
C LEU A 39 23.95 -14.05 5.53
N ASN A 40 24.75 -13.48 6.43
CA ASN A 40 25.90 -12.61 6.11
C ASN A 40 25.51 -11.45 5.18
N ILE A 41 24.32 -10.85 5.42
CA ILE A 41 23.83 -9.69 4.70
C ILE A 41 24.33 -8.43 5.39
N SER A 42 25.18 -7.66 4.71
CA SER A 42 25.58 -6.33 5.15
C SER A 42 24.58 -5.27 4.67
N TYR A 43 24.30 -4.28 5.50
CA TYR A 43 23.47 -3.14 5.14
C TYR A 43 24.06 -1.85 5.77
N ASP A 44 23.95 -0.74 5.05
CA ASP A 44 24.46 0.55 5.53
C ASP A 44 23.47 1.23 6.49
N ASP A 45 22.17 0.96 6.30
CA ASP A 45 21.10 1.51 7.13
C ASP A 45 19.94 0.51 7.28
N PHE A 46 19.30 0.56 8.44
CA PHE A 46 18.10 -0.19 8.75
C PHE A 46 17.00 0.78 9.17
N ILE A 47 16.12 1.10 8.21
CA ILE A 47 14.99 2.01 8.45
C ILE A 47 13.77 1.25 8.91
N ARG A 48 13.03 1.85 9.83
CA ARG A 48 11.69 1.39 10.22
C ARG A 48 10.68 2.42 9.74
N THR A 49 9.51 1.98 9.27
CA THR A 49 8.48 2.93 8.84
C THR A 49 7.91 3.74 10.02
N THR A 50 8.14 3.27 11.26
CA THR A 50 7.85 4.00 12.50
C THR A 50 8.93 4.99 12.94
N ASP A 51 10.11 5.00 12.29
CA ASP A 51 11.16 5.98 12.61
C ASP A 51 10.68 7.41 12.31
N GLU A 52 11.00 8.33 13.21
CA GLU A 52 10.62 9.74 13.05
C GLU A 52 11.13 10.35 11.72
N ARG A 53 12.31 9.94 11.26
CA ARG A 53 12.86 10.37 9.96
C ARG A 53 12.01 9.90 8.78
N HIS A 54 11.45 8.68 8.84
CA HIS A 54 10.54 8.16 7.83
C HIS A 54 9.21 8.91 7.87
N VAL A 55 8.61 9.04 9.06
CA VAL A 55 7.36 9.79 9.26
C VAL A 55 7.44 11.20 8.69
N LYS A 56 8.52 11.93 8.99
CA LYS A 56 8.75 13.28 8.45
C LYS A 56 8.87 13.31 6.93
N ALA A 57 9.54 12.32 6.34
CA ALA A 57 9.69 12.23 4.89
C ALA A 57 8.34 11.97 4.21
N VAL A 58 7.52 11.05 4.76
CA VAL A 58 6.17 10.77 4.26
C VAL A 58 5.29 12.01 4.34
N GLN A 59 5.26 12.68 5.50
CA GLN A 59 4.46 13.89 5.69
C GLN A 59 4.89 15.04 4.78
N TYR A 60 6.20 15.20 4.55
CA TYR A 60 6.73 16.17 3.58
C TYR A 60 6.24 15.86 2.17
N LEU A 61 6.24 14.57 1.76
CA LEU A 61 5.74 14.16 0.44
C LEU A 61 4.24 14.46 0.30
N TRP A 62 3.44 14.19 1.32
CA TRP A 62 2.01 14.52 1.35
C TRP A 62 1.76 16.00 1.07
N GLU A 63 2.47 16.89 1.78
CA GLU A 63 2.33 18.33 1.59
C GLU A 63 2.72 18.76 0.18
N ARG A 64 3.85 18.24 -0.33
CA ARG A 64 4.31 18.54 -1.70
C ARG A 64 3.31 18.09 -2.77
N MET A 65 2.75 16.89 -2.64
CA MET A 65 1.76 16.39 -3.59
C MET A 65 0.44 17.17 -3.52
N ARG A 66 0.02 17.57 -2.32
CA ARG A 66 -1.14 18.42 -2.12
C ARG A 66 -0.95 19.81 -2.74
N GLU A 67 0.17 20.47 -2.47
CA GLU A 67 0.52 21.77 -3.05
C GLU A 67 0.57 21.75 -4.58
N ALA A 68 1.06 20.64 -5.14
CA ALA A 68 1.08 20.41 -6.58
C ALA A 68 -0.29 20.07 -7.18
N GLY A 69 -1.34 19.91 -6.37
CA GLY A 69 -2.70 19.61 -6.82
C GLY A 69 -2.93 18.16 -7.24
N PHE A 70 -2.05 17.24 -6.83
CA PHE A 70 -2.15 15.82 -7.14
C PHE A 70 -2.88 15.00 -6.04
N ILE A 71 -3.30 15.64 -4.95
CA ILE A 71 -4.07 15.01 -3.88
C ILE A 71 -5.44 15.66 -3.81
N TYR A 72 -6.49 14.83 -3.71
CA TYR A 72 -7.85 15.27 -3.51
C TYR A 72 -8.63 14.32 -2.60
N LYS A 73 -9.69 14.82 -1.97
CA LYS A 73 -10.57 14.05 -1.09
C LYS A 73 -11.70 13.44 -1.89
N GLY A 74 -11.98 12.17 -1.66
CA GLY A 74 -13.04 11.43 -2.32
C GLY A 74 -13.59 10.33 -1.42
N SER A 75 -14.53 9.56 -1.94
CA SER A 75 -15.09 8.39 -1.25
C SER A 75 -14.65 7.13 -1.99
N TYR A 76 -14.15 6.16 -1.26
CA TYR A 76 -13.91 4.82 -1.75
C TYR A 76 -15.06 3.90 -1.34
N ASP A 77 -15.58 3.14 -2.29
CA ASP A 77 -16.57 2.08 -2.06
C ASP A 77 -16.14 0.85 -2.86
N GLY A 78 -15.78 -0.23 -2.17
CA GLY A 78 -15.28 -1.44 -2.82
C GLY A 78 -15.09 -2.59 -1.86
N TRP A 79 -14.61 -3.72 -2.41
CA TRP A 79 -14.27 -4.91 -1.66
C TRP A 79 -12.82 -4.86 -1.20
N TYR A 80 -12.56 -5.17 0.07
CA TYR A 80 -11.24 -5.13 0.68
C TYR A 80 -10.85 -6.48 1.26
N CYS A 81 -9.63 -6.91 0.96
CA CYS A 81 -9.02 -8.08 1.57
C CYS A 81 -8.03 -7.63 2.64
N ILE A 82 -8.34 -7.89 3.91
CA ILE A 82 -7.45 -7.59 5.04
C ILE A 82 -6.12 -8.35 4.91
N HIS A 83 -6.17 -9.59 4.40
CA HIS A 83 -4.98 -10.44 4.29
C HIS A 83 -4.00 -9.97 3.23
N GLU A 84 -4.50 -9.57 2.05
CA GLU A 84 -3.68 -9.05 0.96
C GLU A 84 -3.52 -7.52 1.04
N GLU A 85 -4.23 -6.87 1.98
CA GLU A 85 -4.28 -5.41 2.14
C GLU A 85 -4.59 -4.70 0.81
N THR A 86 -5.50 -5.28 0.03
CA THR A 86 -5.79 -4.87 -1.34
C THR A 86 -7.28 -4.70 -1.58
N PHE A 87 -7.62 -3.71 -2.39
CA PHE A 87 -8.98 -3.49 -2.87
C PHE A 87 -9.24 -4.18 -4.20
N PHE A 88 -10.47 -4.67 -4.34
CA PHE A 88 -10.95 -5.33 -5.54
C PHE A 88 -12.22 -4.66 -6.07
N THR A 89 -12.32 -4.59 -7.37
CA THR A 89 -13.53 -4.14 -8.07
C THR A 89 -14.61 -5.22 -8.05
N GLU A 90 -15.87 -4.82 -8.18
CA GLU A 90 -17.00 -5.76 -8.27
C GLU A 90 -16.77 -6.86 -9.31
N THR A 91 -16.28 -6.51 -10.49
CA THR A 91 -16.02 -7.47 -11.58
C THR A 91 -14.93 -8.50 -11.24
N GLN A 92 -13.93 -8.13 -10.45
CA GLN A 92 -12.88 -9.06 -10.01
C GLN A 92 -13.43 -10.05 -8.98
N VAL A 93 -14.26 -9.56 -8.06
CA VAL A 93 -14.91 -10.36 -7.02
C VAL A 93 -15.94 -11.32 -7.64
N GLU A 94 -16.80 -10.86 -8.53
CA GLU A 94 -17.77 -11.71 -9.22
C GLU A 94 -17.12 -12.89 -9.92
N LYS A 95 -16.00 -12.68 -10.62
CA LYS A 95 -15.24 -13.76 -11.27
C LYS A 95 -14.70 -14.78 -10.27
N ALA A 96 -14.13 -14.30 -9.15
CA ALA A 96 -13.61 -15.17 -8.11
C ALA A 96 -14.70 -16.00 -7.45
N ASP A 97 -15.87 -15.41 -7.20
CA ASP A 97 -17.02 -16.08 -6.61
C ASP A 97 -17.59 -17.15 -7.54
N GLU A 98 -17.64 -16.90 -8.84
CA GLU A 98 -18.07 -17.88 -9.86
C GLU A 98 -17.11 -19.07 -9.90
N GLU A 99 -15.80 -18.84 -9.95
CA GLU A 99 -14.78 -19.88 -9.98
C GLU A 99 -14.75 -20.73 -8.69
N ALA A 100 -14.94 -20.10 -7.55
CA ALA A 100 -15.00 -20.77 -6.25
C ALA A 100 -16.34 -21.44 -5.94
N GLY A 101 -17.39 -21.19 -6.75
CA GLY A 101 -18.75 -21.68 -6.51
C GLY A 101 -19.39 -21.09 -5.25
N CYS A 102 -19.00 -19.88 -4.87
CA CYS A 102 -19.47 -19.20 -3.66
C CYS A 102 -20.97 -18.87 -3.72
N LYS A 103 -21.62 -19.07 -2.56
CA LYS A 103 -23.00 -18.63 -2.34
C LYS A 103 -23.04 -17.76 -1.08
N GLY A 104 -23.01 -16.45 -1.28
CA GLY A 104 -23.31 -15.48 -0.23
C GLY A 104 -22.14 -14.79 0.49
N ALA A 105 -20.91 -15.24 0.31
CA ALA A 105 -19.71 -14.54 0.73
C ALA A 105 -18.87 -14.19 -0.50
N HIS A 106 -18.29 -13.01 -0.53
CA HIS A 106 -17.37 -12.61 -1.61
C HIS A 106 -15.95 -12.96 -1.23
N LEU A 107 -15.22 -13.62 -2.12
CA LEU A 107 -13.87 -14.10 -1.87
C LEU A 107 -12.82 -13.28 -2.61
N CYS A 108 -11.67 -13.15 -1.96
CA CYS A 108 -10.47 -12.56 -2.56
C CYS A 108 -9.99 -13.41 -3.75
N PRO A 109 -9.77 -12.82 -4.93
CA PRO A 109 -9.24 -13.54 -6.09
C PRO A 109 -7.89 -14.22 -5.84
N ASP A 110 -7.07 -13.63 -4.95
CA ASP A 110 -5.70 -14.07 -4.75
C ASP A 110 -5.56 -15.09 -3.60
N CYS A 111 -6.15 -14.81 -2.42
CA CYS A 111 -5.99 -15.67 -1.24
C CYS A 111 -7.24 -16.48 -0.87
N HIS A 112 -8.36 -16.31 -1.58
CA HIS A 112 -9.63 -17.00 -1.38
C HIS A 112 -10.26 -16.83 0.01
N ARG A 113 -9.90 -15.77 0.74
CA ARG A 113 -10.53 -15.39 2.01
C ARG A 113 -11.68 -14.45 1.77
N GLU A 114 -12.60 -14.41 2.73
CA GLU A 114 -13.76 -13.52 2.69
C GLU A 114 -13.33 -12.06 2.65
N LEU A 115 -13.99 -11.30 1.75
CA LEU A 115 -13.79 -9.88 1.57
C LEU A 115 -14.78 -9.08 2.42
N GLU A 116 -14.35 -7.90 2.85
CA GLU A 116 -15.20 -6.94 3.53
C GLU A 116 -15.61 -5.81 2.58
N ARG A 117 -16.89 -5.39 2.65
CA ARG A 117 -17.33 -4.19 1.94
C ARG A 117 -16.91 -2.96 2.73
N VAL A 118 -16.05 -2.14 2.14
CA VAL A 118 -15.56 -0.91 2.75
C VAL A 118 -16.10 0.28 1.97
N SER A 119 -16.74 1.21 2.68
CA SER A 119 -17.15 2.51 2.15
C SER A 119 -16.64 3.57 3.10
N GLU A 120 -15.57 4.25 2.71
CA GLU A 120 -14.94 5.26 3.55
C GLU A 120 -14.51 6.49 2.76
N GLU A 121 -14.42 7.63 3.45
CA GLU A 121 -13.75 8.81 2.91
C GLU A 121 -12.26 8.55 2.84
N SER A 122 -11.62 8.96 1.74
CA SER A 122 -10.21 8.78 1.53
C SER A 122 -9.59 9.93 0.76
N TRP A 123 -8.30 10.12 0.96
CA TRP A 123 -7.47 10.95 0.09
C TRP A 123 -6.97 10.12 -1.09
N PHE A 124 -7.08 10.70 -2.28
CA PHE A 124 -6.67 10.07 -3.54
C PHE A 124 -5.48 10.78 -4.14
N PHE A 125 -4.56 9.98 -4.69
CA PHE A 125 -3.47 10.47 -5.53
C PHE A 125 -3.85 10.35 -7.00
N LYS A 126 -3.71 11.45 -7.76
CA LYS A 126 -4.01 11.52 -9.18
C LYS A 126 -2.95 10.81 -10.03
N LEU A 127 -2.86 9.49 -9.90
CA LEU A 127 -1.92 8.70 -10.69
C LEU A 127 -2.20 8.81 -12.18
N SER A 128 -3.46 8.93 -12.57
CA SER A 128 -3.89 9.14 -13.97
C SER A 128 -3.22 10.35 -14.63
N ALA A 129 -2.90 11.40 -13.87
CA ALA A 129 -2.23 12.60 -14.38
C ALA A 129 -0.76 12.37 -14.80
N PHE A 130 -0.20 11.21 -14.49
CA PHE A 130 1.20 10.87 -14.80
C PHE A 130 1.33 9.92 -15.99
N GLN A 131 0.24 9.37 -16.51
CA GLN A 131 0.26 8.37 -17.58
C GLN A 131 1.11 8.80 -18.78
N ASP A 132 0.79 9.93 -19.38
CA ASP A 132 1.50 10.40 -20.58
C ASP A 132 2.98 10.69 -20.29
N LYS A 133 3.27 11.26 -19.11
CA LYS A 133 4.65 11.55 -18.69
C LYS A 133 5.47 10.27 -18.46
N LEU A 134 4.84 9.21 -17.95
CA LEU A 134 5.50 7.91 -17.76
C LEU A 134 5.79 7.26 -19.12
N LEU A 135 4.84 7.30 -20.04
CA LEU A 135 5.05 6.77 -21.40
C LEU A 135 6.14 7.54 -22.16
N GLU A 136 6.18 8.87 -22.01
CA GLU A 136 7.26 9.71 -22.55
C GLU A 136 8.62 9.34 -21.95
N LEU A 137 8.70 9.21 -20.60
CA LEU A 137 9.91 8.79 -19.90
C LEU A 137 10.43 7.44 -20.41
N TYR A 138 9.54 6.44 -20.57
CA TYR A 138 9.94 5.11 -21.06
C TYR A 138 10.34 5.11 -22.54
N ALA A 139 9.84 6.06 -23.32
CA ALA A 139 10.26 6.23 -24.71
C ALA A 139 11.64 6.91 -24.85
N GLU A 140 11.90 7.92 -24.00
CA GLU A 140 13.15 8.66 -23.97
C GLU A 140 14.29 7.88 -23.30
N HIS A 141 13.96 7.02 -22.32
CA HIS A 141 14.89 6.22 -21.53
C HIS A 141 14.52 4.73 -21.59
N PRO A 142 14.83 4.02 -22.69
CA PRO A 142 14.44 2.62 -22.85
C PRO A 142 15.02 1.66 -21.79
N ASP A 143 16.14 2.05 -21.20
CA ASP A 143 16.86 1.34 -20.12
C ASP A 143 16.36 1.70 -18.70
N PHE A 144 15.32 2.52 -18.57
CA PHE A 144 14.76 2.91 -17.27
C PHE A 144 14.16 1.72 -16.51
N ILE A 145 13.65 0.74 -17.23
CA ILE A 145 13.10 -0.50 -16.66
C ILE A 145 13.83 -1.69 -17.28
N GLU A 146 14.50 -2.47 -16.46
CA GLU A 146 15.18 -3.69 -16.84
C GLU A 146 14.69 -4.90 -15.99
N PRO A 147 14.68 -6.09 -16.56
CA PRO A 147 14.97 -6.47 -17.94
C PRO A 147 13.80 -6.17 -18.90
N ASP A 148 14.03 -6.23 -20.21
CA ASP A 148 13.10 -5.86 -21.28
C ASP A 148 11.68 -6.44 -21.13
N PHE A 149 11.56 -7.70 -20.68
CA PHE A 149 10.24 -8.31 -20.50
C PHE A 149 9.42 -7.60 -19.40
N ARG A 150 10.09 -7.06 -18.36
CA ARG A 150 9.44 -6.24 -17.32
C ARG A 150 9.09 -4.85 -17.87
N ALA A 151 9.94 -4.28 -18.69
CA ALA A 151 9.64 -3.01 -19.36
C ALA A 151 8.36 -3.11 -20.21
N ASN A 152 8.19 -4.20 -20.95
CA ASN A 152 6.98 -4.46 -21.74
C ASN A 152 5.72 -4.62 -20.87
N GLU A 153 5.82 -5.35 -19.75
CA GLU A 153 4.73 -5.54 -18.79
C GLU A 153 4.29 -4.20 -18.19
N VAL A 154 5.24 -3.41 -17.68
CA VAL A 154 4.95 -2.09 -17.08
C VAL A 154 4.38 -1.13 -18.11
N ARG A 155 4.95 -1.08 -19.32
CA ARG A 155 4.43 -0.23 -20.40
C ARG A 155 2.99 -0.59 -20.75
N SER A 156 2.69 -1.86 -20.95
CA SER A 156 1.33 -2.35 -21.24
C SER A 156 0.35 -1.99 -20.11
N PHE A 157 0.79 -2.09 -18.86
CA PHE A 157 -0.02 -1.67 -17.73
C PHE A 157 -0.33 -0.17 -17.75
N VAL A 158 0.67 0.68 -18.00
CA VAL A 158 0.47 2.14 -18.09
C VAL A 158 -0.41 2.51 -19.30
N GLU A 159 -0.22 1.87 -20.45
CA GLU A 159 -1.02 2.07 -21.68
C GLU A 159 -2.49 1.66 -21.50
N SER A 160 -2.78 0.72 -20.60
CA SER A 160 -4.16 0.29 -20.32
C SER A 160 -5.02 1.35 -19.61
N GLY A 161 -4.41 2.41 -19.13
CA GLY A 161 -5.06 3.53 -18.44
C GLY A 161 -4.87 3.49 -16.93
N LEU A 162 -4.06 4.41 -16.42
CA LEU A 162 -3.85 4.56 -14.98
C LEU A 162 -5.08 5.14 -14.30
N GLN A 163 -5.44 4.57 -13.15
CA GLN A 163 -6.51 5.06 -12.30
C GLN A 163 -5.94 5.75 -11.08
N ASP A 164 -6.68 6.74 -10.54
CA ASP A 164 -6.32 7.38 -9.29
C ASP A 164 -6.43 6.38 -8.14
N ILE A 165 -5.49 6.45 -7.20
CA ILE A 165 -5.39 5.50 -6.10
C ILE A 165 -5.73 6.15 -4.77
N SER A 166 -6.45 5.40 -3.92
CA SER A 166 -6.72 5.76 -2.54
C SER A 166 -5.45 5.56 -1.71
N VAL A 167 -5.00 6.62 -1.03
CA VAL A 167 -3.70 6.65 -0.33
C VAL A 167 -3.82 6.90 1.17
N SER A 168 -5.06 6.92 1.71
CA SER A 168 -5.31 7.03 3.15
C SER A 168 -6.42 6.11 3.62
N ARG A 169 -6.48 5.89 4.94
CA ARG A 169 -7.52 5.12 5.62
C ARG A 169 -7.98 5.82 6.88
N THR A 170 -9.24 5.53 7.27
CA THR A 170 -9.86 5.96 8.53
C THR A 170 -10.27 4.77 9.38
N SER A 171 -10.25 3.55 8.83
CA SER A 171 -10.70 2.32 9.49
C SER A 171 -9.74 1.84 10.59
N PHE A 172 -8.50 2.30 10.60
CA PHE A 172 -7.49 2.04 11.64
C PHE A 172 -6.60 3.26 11.85
N ASP A 173 -5.88 3.30 12.97
CA ASP A 173 -5.05 4.42 13.40
C ASP A 173 -3.54 4.12 13.42
N TRP A 174 -3.16 2.86 13.18
CA TRP A 174 -1.75 2.45 13.15
C TRP A 174 -1.12 2.71 11.78
N GLY A 175 -0.62 3.94 11.61
CA GLY A 175 -0.02 4.43 10.37
C GLY A 175 0.60 5.81 10.53
N VAL A 176 1.21 6.35 9.49
CA VAL A 176 1.70 7.72 9.48
C VAL A 176 0.50 8.67 9.31
N PRO A 177 0.23 9.56 10.27
CA PRO A 177 -0.87 10.52 10.14
C PRO A 177 -0.72 11.42 8.92
N VAL A 178 -1.80 11.68 8.21
CA VAL A 178 -1.84 12.68 7.14
C VAL A 178 -1.66 14.07 7.76
N PRO A 179 -0.65 14.88 7.34
CA PRO A 179 -0.23 16.07 8.09
C PRO A 179 -1.27 17.18 8.18
N PHE A 180 -2.26 17.18 7.30
CA PHE A 180 -3.33 18.18 7.24
C PHE A 180 -4.73 17.60 7.52
N ASP A 181 -4.81 16.30 7.89
CA ASP A 181 -6.04 15.60 8.24
C ASP A 181 -5.73 14.41 9.15
N GLU A 182 -5.61 14.67 10.45
CA GLU A 182 -5.22 13.69 11.46
C GLU A 182 -6.23 12.55 11.65
N SER A 183 -7.43 12.66 11.06
CA SER A 183 -8.40 11.57 11.04
C SER A 183 -8.06 10.46 10.05
N HIS A 184 -7.06 10.68 9.21
CA HIS A 184 -6.56 9.75 8.23
C HIS A 184 -5.12 9.32 8.52
N VAL A 185 -4.82 8.06 8.30
CA VAL A 185 -3.45 7.57 8.22
C VAL A 185 -3.08 7.26 6.77
N THR A 186 -1.79 7.40 6.48
CA THR A 186 -1.22 7.01 5.18
C THR A 186 -1.42 5.51 4.99
N TYR A 187 -1.97 5.14 3.86
CA TYR A 187 -2.05 3.75 3.42
C TYR A 187 -0.80 3.42 2.58
N VAL A 188 -0.95 3.03 1.33
CA VAL A 188 0.18 2.71 0.45
C VAL A 188 0.32 3.76 -0.65
N TRP A 189 1.55 4.07 -1.00
CA TRP A 189 1.90 4.88 -2.17
C TRP A 189 2.57 4.02 -3.22
#